data_aa2bf5783d2fc29532b317e2bf534aef
#
_entry.id   aa2bf5783d2fc29532b317e2bf534aef
#
_cell.length_a   1.000
_cell.length_b   1.000
_cell.length_c   1.000
_cell.angle_alpha   90.00
_cell.angle_beta   90.00
_cell.angle_gamma   90.00
#
_symmetry.space_group_name_H-M   'P 1'
#
loop_
_entity.id
_entity.type
_entity.pdbx_description
1 polymer ?
#
loop_
_entity_poly.entity_id
_entity_poly.type
_entity_poly.pdbx_seq_one_letter_code
_entity_poly.pdbx_strand_id
1 'polypeptide(L)'
;MKIIWTFTLLMIPGVVSSISVTGYSGGGVIITCTYDRKYTDNTKYFCRGQKTFIQTEQCSDLIKTDKKNDNKWVNSGRFSLFDYTRATVFTVTFRDLSEQDSGTYQCAVDISLSEDSYTEVNLKVVTADCCEKSISLSAAAGGSVNISCRYPQSHSADVKFVCRRSGSDLCAEETSVKESRRWSAEGQMQLYDDREQQLLTGIISHVTQQHSAEYWCGVQSDQGHKSFITRVLIRVTDVSETSSPSSSSPSSPSSSSSSAESPLQRMCVRN
;
A
#
# COMPACT_ATOMS: atom_id res chain seq x y z
N MET A 1 -53.32 33.17 25.76
CA MET A 1 -52.32 32.97 24.68
C MET A 1 -51.50 31.75 25.03
N LYS A 2 -51.67 30.61 24.30
CA LYS A 2 -50.86 29.39 24.48
C LYS A 2 -49.76 29.46 23.45
N ILE A 3 -48.52 29.59 23.92
CA ILE A 3 -47.31 29.54 23.07
C ILE A 3 -47.01 28.07 22.77
N ILE A 4 -47.24 27.66 21.52
CA ILE A 4 -46.87 26.35 21.03
C ILE A 4 -45.39 26.42 20.64
N TRP A 5 -44.54 25.75 21.43
CA TRP A 5 -43.16 25.51 21.07
C TRP A 5 -43.10 24.39 20.03
N THR A 6 -42.92 24.74 18.77
CA THR A 6 -42.58 23.78 17.73
C THR A 6 -41.11 23.42 17.89
N PHE A 7 -40.82 22.23 18.44
CA PHE A 7 -39.51 21.62 18.38
C PHE A 7 -39.21 21.23 16.91
N THR A 8 -38.48 22.06 16.20
CA THR A 8 -37.83 21.65 14.97
C THR A 8 -36.72 20.67 15.34
N LEU A 9 -37.00 19.38 15.14
CA LEU A 9 -36.01 18.31 15.22
C LEU A 9 -35.05 18.57 14.07
N LEU A 10 -33.87 19.20 14.36
CA LEU A 10 -32.76 19.26 13.43
C LEU A 10 -32.31 17.81 13.21
N MET A 11 -32.72 17.21 12.12
CA MET A 11 -32.14 16.01 11.58
C MET A 11 -30.69 16.37 11.22
N ILE A 12 -29.77 16.07 12.13
CA ILE A 12 -28.34 16.06 11.79
C ILE A 12 -28.19 14.91 10.81
N PRO A 13 -27.85 15.16 9.53
CA PRO A 13 -27.57 14.06 8.62
C PRO A 13 -26.43 13.27 9.26
N GLY A 14 -26.67 11.98 9.50
CA GLY A 14 -25.66 11.08 10.01
C GLY A 14 -24.41 11.26 9.14
N VAL A 15 -23.27 11.54 9.77
CA VAL A 15 -21.99 11.63 9.06
C VAL A 15 -21.76 10.25 8.47
N VAL A 16 -22.02 10.09 7.19
CA VAL A 16 -21.62 8.89 6.46
C VAL A 16 -20.09 8.92 6.45
N SER A 17 -19.49 8.05 7.23
CA SER A 17 -18.04 7.93 7.26
C SER A 17 -17.60 7.39 5.90
N SER A 18 -16.96 8.22 5.10
CA SER A 18 -16.34 7.81 3.84
C SER A 18 -14.82 7.68 4.02
N ILE A 19 -14.25 6.67 3.40
CA ILE A 19 -12.81 6.42 3.33
C ILE A 19 -12.30 7.03 2.03
N SER A 20 -11.23 7.83 2.09
CA SER A 20 -10.54 8.34 0.91
C SER A 20 -9.14 7.77 0.86
N VAL A 21 -8.78 7.08 -0.24
CA VAL A 21 -7.48 6.46 -0.43
C VAL A 21 -6.89 6.89 -1.76
N THR A 22 -5.63 7.29 -1.73
CA THR A 22 -4.85 7.52 -2.96
C THR A 22 -3.97 6.31 -3.22
N GLY A 23 -4.16 5.65 -4.37
CA GLY A 23 -3.31 4.58 -4.87
C GLY A 23 -2.38 5.08 -5.97
N TYR A 24 -1.35 4.30 -6.28
CA TYR A 24 -0.36 4.62 -7.30
C TYR A 24 -0.35 3.58 -8.41
N SER A 25 -0.32 4.03 -9.66
CA SER A 25 -0.32 3.17 -10.84
C SER A 25 0.86 2.19 -10.82
N GLY A 26 0.56 0.89 -10.94
CA GLY A 26 1.52 -0.21 -10.81
C GLY A 26 1.79 -0.66 -9.37
N GLY A 27 1.28 0.08 -8.37
CA GLY A 27 1.35 -0.27 -6.96
C GLY A 27 0.09 -0.99 -6.47
N GLY A 28 -0.23 -0.80 -5.19
CA GLY A 28 -1.42 -1.36 -4.56
C GLY A 28 -1.88 -0.53 -3.38
N VAL A 29 -3.01 -0.89 -2.81
CA VAL A 29 -3.51 -0.32 -1.56
C VAL A 29 -3.99 -1.43 -0.62
N ILE A 30 -3.86 -1.19 0.68
CA ILE A 30 -4.59 -1.94 1.72
C ILE A 30 -5.58 -0.99 2.35
N ILE A 31 -6.85 -1.30 2.20
CA ILE A 31 -7.98 -0.56 2.75
C ILE A 31 -8.41 -1.26 4.03
N THR A 32 -8.50 -0.51 5.11
CA THR A 32 -8.93 -1.01 6.42
C THR A 32 -10.37 -0.60 6.66
N CYS A 33 -11.24 -1.58 6.85
CA CYS A 33 -12.69 -1.42 7.01
C CYS A 33 -13.10 -1.91 8.40
N THR A 34 -13.78 -1.07 9.16
CA THR A 34 -14.30 -1.42 10.48
C THR A 34 -15.76 -1.80 10.40
N TYR A 35 -16.22 -2.67 11.30
CA TYR A 35 -17.63 -3.07 11.40
C TYR A 35 -18.06 -3.27 12.86
N ASP A 36 -19.34 -3.26 13.11
CA ASP A 36 -19.89 -3.49 14.45
C ASP A 36 -19.69 -4.95 14.87
N ARG A 37 -19.28 -5.19 16.12
CA ARG A 37 -19.01 -6.51 16.70
C ARG A 37 -20.17 -7.50 16.52
N LYS A 38 -21.42 -7.04 16.49
CA LYS A 38 -22.59 -7.89 16.23
C LYS A 38 -22.57 -8.60 14.87
N TYR A 39 -21.73 -8.14 13.93
CA TYR A 39 -21.59 -8.66 12.58
C TYR A 39 -20.35 -9.55 12.39
N THR A 40 -19.75 -10.03 13.46
CA THR A 40 -18.53 -10.87 13.41
C THR A 40 -18.74 -12.10 12.51
N ASP A 41 -19.90 -12.75 12.59
CA ASP A 41 -20.21 -13.99 11.85
C ASP A 41 -20.80 -13.73 10.46
N ASN A 42 -21.02 -12.47 10.10
CA ASN A 42 -21.55 -12.11 8.79
C ASN A 42 -20.47 -12.12 7.72
N THR A 43 -20.85 -12.37 6.47
CA THR A 43 -19.98 -12.23 5.31
C THR A 43 -19.54 -10.79 5.16
N LYS A 44 -18.22 -10.56 4.97
CA LYS A 44 -17.63 -9.27 4.62
C LYS A 44 -17.35 -9.29 3.12
N TYR A 45 -17.63 -8.18 2.44
CA TYR A 45 -17.35 -8.07 1.03
C TYR A 45 -16.88 -6.68 0.63
N PHE A 46 -16.22 -6.62 -0.53
CA PHE A 46 -15.80 -5.39 -1.16
C PHE A 46 -16.33 -5.37 -2.58
N CYS A 47 -16.99 -4.29 -2.97
CA CYS A 47 -17.64 -4.17 -4.26
C CYS A 47 -17.38 -2.81 -4.91
N ARG A 48 -17.53 -2.72 -6.23
CA ARG A 48 -17.41 -1.48 -6.99
C ARG A 48 -18.78 -0.91 -7.29
N GLY A 49 -18.99 0.39 -7.02
CA GLY A 49 -20.24 1.11 -7.21
C GLY A 49 -20.88 1.49 -5.90
N GLN A 50 -22.11 1.95 -5.94
CA GLN A 50 -22.91 2.33 -4.78
C GLN A 50 -24.16 1.47 -4.74
N LYS A 51 -24.42 0.82 -3.60
CA LYS A 51 -25.67 0.18 -3.31
C LYS A 51 -26.56 1.19 -2.59
N THR A 52 -27.56 1.74 -3.25
CA THR A 52 -28.53 2.66 -2.65
C THR A 52 -29.90 2.00 -2.59
N PHE A 53 -30.68 2.34 -1.56
CA PHE A 53 -32.01 1.77 -1.32
C PHE A 53 -33.02 2.04 -2.48
N ILE A 54 -32.76 3.04 -3.32
CA ILE A 54 -33.72 3.52 -4.35
C ILE A 54 -33.27 3.18 -5.77
N GLN A 55 -31.96 2.93 -6.00
CA GLN A 55 -31.42 2.63 -7.32
C GLN A 55 -30.78 1.25 -7.32
N THR A 56 -31.27 0.41 -8.23
CA THR A 56 -30.78 -0.94 -8.49
C THR A 56 -29.38 -1.00 -9.16
N GLU A 57 -28.58 0.05 -9.09
CA GLU A 57 -27.17 -0.06 -9.45
C GLU A 57 -26.50 -0.91 -8.39
N GLN A 58 -26.40 -2.20 -8.71
CA GLN A 58 -25.79 -3.19 -7.86
C GLN A 58 -24.32 -2.90 -7.72
N CYS A 59 -23.86 -2.77 -6.48
CA CYS A 59 -22.44 -2.84 -6.19
C CYS A 59 -21.91 -4.19 -6.68
N SER A 60 -21.02 -4.18 -7.66
CA SER A 60 -20.47 -5.42 -8.23
C SER A 60 -19.45 -6.02 -7.28
N ASP A 61 -19.73 -7.20 -6.76
CA ASP A 61 -18.87 -7.94 -5.84
C ASP A 61 -17.50 -8.23 -6.51
N LEU A 62 -16.43 -7.79 -5.89
CA LEU A 62 -15.05 -8.03 -6.32
C LEU A 62 -14.41 -9.16 -5.50
N ILE A 63 -14.71 -9.19 -4.21
CA ILE A 63 -14.23 -10.20 -3.28
C ILE A 63 -15.13 -10.26 -2.04
N LYS A 64 -15.33 -11.45 -1.50
CA LYS A 64 -16.10 -11.67 -0.26
C LYS A 64 -15.57 -12.85 0.55
N THR A 65 -15.78 -12.80 1.87
CA THR A 65 -15.48 -13.93 2.75
C THR A 65 -16.55 -15.01 2.62
N ASP A 66 -16.18 -16.25 2.91
CA ASP A 66 -17.17 -17.33 3.10
C ASP A 66 -17.93 -17.12 4.41
N LYS A 67 -19.15 -17.71 4.53
CA LYS A 67 -19.98 -17.66 5.75
C LYS A 67 -19.32 -18.26 7.00
N LYS A 68 -18.27 -19.09 6.81
CA LYS A 68 -17.42 -19.63 7.87
C LYS A 68 -16.03 -19.05 7.69
N ASN A 69 -15.86 -17.78 8.05
CA ASN A 69 -14.57 -17.14 7.96
C ASN A 69 -13.70 -17.52 9.16
N ASP A 70 -12.87 -18.55 8.99
CA ASP A 70 -11.95 -19.05 10.01
C ASP A 70 -10.61 -18.28 10.00
N ASN A 71 -10.63 -16.95 9.96
CA ASN A 71 -9.41 -16.12 9.87
C ASN A 71 -8.46 -16.57 8.74
N LYS A 72 -9.01 -16.72 7.55
CA LYS A 72 -8.25 -17.12 6.36
C LYS A 72 -8.23 -16.01 5.32
N TRP A 73 -7.16 -15.93 4.57
CA TRP A 73 -7.09 -15.11 3.38
C TRP A 73 -8.03 -15.64 2.30
N VAL A 74 -8.85 -14.76 1.76
CA VAL A 74 -9.60 -14.98 0.54
C VAL A 74 -8.91 -14.23 -0.59
N ASN A 75 -8.78 -14.85 -1.76
CA ASN A 75 -8.11 -14.25 -2.92
C ASN A 75 -9.00 -14.34 -4.16
N SER A 76 -9.09 -13.25 -4.90
CA SER A 76 -9.84 -13.14 -6.16
C SER A 76 -9.13 -12.16 -7.09
N GLY A 77 -8.47 -12.65 -8.14
CA GLY A 77 -7.74 -11.82 -9.09
C GLY A 77 -6.73 -10.89 -8.42
N ARG A 78 -6.95 -9.56 -8.55
CA ARG A 78 -6.10 -8.53 -7.94
C ARG A 78 -6.45 -8.20 -6.50
N PHE A 79 -7.45 -8.88 -5.92
CA PHE A 79 -7.93 -8.63 -4.58
C PHE A 79 -7.52 -9.73 -3.61
N SER A 80 -7.28 -9.34 -2.36
CA SER A 80 -7.19 -10.26 -1.22
C SER A 80 -7.94 -9.64 -0.06
N LEU A 81 -8.65 -10.44 0.72
CA LEU A 81 -9.42 -10.00 1.88
C LEU A 81 -9.06 -10.87 3.08
N PHE A 82 -8.87 -10.23 4.23
CA PHE A 82 -8.70 -10.89 5.52
C PHE A 82 -9.56 -10.23 6.58
N ASP A 83 -10.33 -11.02 7.32
CA ASP A 83 -11.17 -10.55 8.40
C ASP A 83 -10.55 -10.85 9.77
N TYR A 84 -10.12 -9.78 10.46
CA TYR A 84 -9.62 -9.83 11.83
C TYR A 84 -10.80 -9.78 12.81
N THR A 85 -11.53 -10.87 12.96
CA THR A 85 -12.79 -10.94 13.72
C THR A 85 -12.67 -10.45 15.16
N ARG A 86 -11.52 -10.67 15.81
CA ARG A 86 -11.27 -10.19 17.19
C ARG A 86 -11.18 -8.67 17.28
N ALA A 87 -10.66 -8.04 16.23
CA ALA A 87 -10.51 -6.59 16.15
C ALA A 87 -11.72 -5.90 15.50
N THR A 88 -12.68 -6.67 14.95
CA THR A 88 -13.82 -6.16 14.17
C THR A 88 -13.39 -5.28 13.00
N VAL A 89 -12.35 -5.73 12.31
CA VAL A 89 -11.75 -5.05 11.16
C VAL A 89 -11.49 -6.08 10.08
N PHE A 90 -11.82 -5.76 8.85
CA PHE A 90 -11.30 -6.50 7.71
C PHE A 90 -10.47 -5.62 6.79
N THR A 91 -9.49 -6.19 6.15
CA THR A 91 -8.62 -5.51 5.21
C THR A 91 -8.83 -6.02 3.80
N VAL A 92 -8.82 -5.11 2.85
CA VAL A 92 -8.86 -5.43 1.43
C VAL A 92 -7.57 -4.94 0.80
N THR A 93 -6.81 -5.87 0.23
CA THR A 93 -5.65 -5.56 -0.61
C THR A 93 -6.09 -5.49 -2.05
N PHE A 94 -5.78 -4.39 -2.74
CA PHE A 94 -6.02 -4.22 -4.17
C PHE A 94 -4.68 -3.97 -4.86
N ARG A 95 -4.26 -4.90 -5.70
CA ARG A 95 -2.93 -4.93 -6.36
C ARG A 95 -2.98 -4.46 -7.80
N ASP A 96 -1.81 -4.15 -8.35
CA ASP A 96 -1.60 -3.83 -9.76
C ASP A 96 -2.57 -2.73 -10.24
N LEU A 97 -2.59 -1.63 -9.48
CA LEU A 97 -3.51 -0.52 -9.72
C LEU A 97 -3.21 0.18 -11.05
N SER A 98 -4.26 0.60 -11.71
CA SER A 98 -4.27 1.50 -12.86
C SER A 98 -5.19 2.69 -12.61
N GLU A 99 -5.06 3.76 -13.36
CA GLU A 99 -5.92 4.95 -13.23
C GLU A 99 -7.41 4.62 -13.46
N GLN A 100 -7.71 3.57 -14.24
CA GLN A 100 -9.06 3.06 -14.49
C GLN A 100 -9.71 2.43 -13.24
N ASP A 101 -8.90 2.11 -12.22
CA ASP A 101 -9.40 1.61 -10.94
C ASP A 101 -9.91 2.75 -10.05
N SER A 102 -9.71 4.01 -10.42
CA SER A 102 -10.30 5.14 -9.69
C SER A 102 -11.82 5.04 -9.70
N GLY A 103 -12.43 5.37 -8.57
CA GLY A 103 -13.88 5.33 -8.44
C GLY A 103 -14.35 5.06 -7.01
N THR A 104 -15.65 4.86 -6.90
CA THR A 104 -16.32 4.58 -5.62
C THR A 104 -16.49 3.08 -5.43
N TYR A 105 -16.16 2.63 -4.24
CA TYR A 105 -16.26 1.25 -3.77
C TYR A 105 -16.99 1.23 -2.43
N GLN A 106 -17.34 0.06 -1.97
CA GLN A 106 -17.93 -0.14 -0.64
C GLN A 106 -17.24 -1.30 0.07
N CYS A 107 -16.86 -1.06 1.33
CA CYS A 107 -16.62 -2.09 2.33
C CYS A 107 -17.96 -2.42 2.97
N ALA A 108 -18.41 -3.65 2.91
CA ALA A 108 -19.75 -3.98 3.37
C ALA A 108 -19.85 -5.30 4.13
N VAL A 109 -20.92 -5.40 4.92
CA VAL A 109 -21.31 -6.60 5.67
C VAL A 109 -22.66 -7.04 5.15
N ASP A 110 -22.76 -8.29 4.70
CA ASP A 110 -23.99 -8.93 4.24
C ASP A 110 -24.90 -9.23 5.45
N ILE A 111 -26.06 -8.59 5.52
CA ILE A 111 -27.04 -8.77 6.61
C ILE A 111 -28.31 -9.40 6.06
N SER A 112 -28.52 -10.67 6.41
CA SER A 112 -29.74 -11.38 6.02
C SER A 112 -30.99 -10.64 6.50
N LEU A 113 -31.95 -10.41 5.60
CA LEU A 113 -33.27 -9.82 5.86
C LEU A 113 -33.28 -8.33 6.25
N SER A 114 -32.16 -7.62 6.10
CA SER A 114 -32.11 -6.18 6.32
C SER A 114 -31.13 -5.53 5.33
N GLU A 115 -31.06 -4.21 5.35
CA GLU A 115 -30.06 -3.46 4.58
C GLU A 115 -28.65 -3.76 5.08
N ASP A 116 -27.71 -3.94 4.14
CA ASP A 116 -26.30 -4.19 4.45
C ASP A 116 -25.67 -2.96 5.13
N SER A 117 -24.80 -3.21 6.10
CA SER A 117 -23.97 -2.16 6.67
C SER A 117 -22.76 -1.93 5.79
N TYR A 118 -22.53 -0.69 5.35
CA TYR A 118 -21.41 -0.38 4.47
C TYR A 118 -20.70 0.92 4.84
N THR A 119 -19.48 1.02 4.38
CA THR A 119 -18.66 2.24 4.39
C THR A 119 -18.21 2.52 2.96
N GLU A 120 -18.47 3.73 2.48
CA GLU A 120 -18.04 4.16 1.15
C GLU A 120 -16.53 4.35 1.11
N VAL A 121 -15.90 3.92 0.02
CA VAL A 121 -14.47 4.06 -0.24
C VAL A 121 -14.26 4.78 -1.57
N ASN A 122 -13.66 5.95 -1.51
CA ASN A 122 -13.28 6.73 -2.67
C ASN A 122 -11.80 6.47 -2.98
N LEU A 123 -11.54 5.64 -3.98
CA LEU A 123 -10.18 5.34 -4.46
C LEU A 123 -9.82 6.28 -5.61
N LYS A 124 -8.72 7.01 -5.44
CA LYS A 124 -8.09 7.80 -6.50
C LYS A 124 -6.75 7.15 -6.85
N VAL A 125 -6.60 6.70 -8.08
CA VAL A 125 -5.31 6.16 -8.58
C VAL A 125 -4.65 7.20 -9.47
N VAL A 126 -3.40 7.51 -9.18
CA VAL A 126 -2.59 8.50 -9.90
C VAL A 126 -1.23 7.91 -10.28
N THR A 127 -0.59 8.52 -11.27
CA THR A 127 0.82 8.25 -11.56
C THR A 127 1.68 9.14 -10.65
N ALA A 128 2.67 8.55 -9.97
CA ALA A 128 3.63 9.28 -9.15
C ALA A 128 4.89 9.58 -9.98
N ASP A 129 4.93 10.73 -10.64
CA ASP A 129 6.05 11.12 -11.51
C ASP A 129 7.38 11.28 -10.78
N CYS A 130 7.34 11.50 -9.45
CA CYS A 130 8.55 11.58 -8.61
C CYS A 130 9.24 10.25 -8.37
N CYS A 131 8.53 9.13 -8.62
CA CYS A 131 8.83 7.88 -7.96
C CYS A 131 9.03 6.75 -8.98
N GLU A 132 10.07 5.98 -8.79
CA GLU A 132 10.31 4.80 -9.60
C GLU A 132 9.26 3.72 -9.28
N LYS A 133 8.66 3.12 -10.31
CA LYS A 133 7.68 2.05 -10.12
C LYS A 133 8.32 0.77 -9.59
N SER A 134 9.56 0.50 -10.00
CA SER A 134 10.30 -0.70 -9.57
C SER A 134 11.80 -0.47 -9.62
N ILE A 135 12.50 -0.92 -8.57
CA ILE A 135 13.95 -0.94 -8.48
C ILE A 135 14.42 -2.37 -8.20
N SER A 136 15.60 -2.71 -8.71
CA SER A 136 16.24 -4.02 -8.48
C SER A 136 17.58 -3.80 -7.81
N LEU A 137 17.80 -4.49 -6.70
CA LEU A 137 19.01 -4.39 -5.89
C LEU A 137 19.65 -5.78 -5.76
N SER A 138 20.98 -5.82 -5.79
CA SER A 138 21.74 -7.06 -5.59
C SER A 138 22.82 -6.84 -4.56
N ALA A 139 23.09 -7.85 -3.74
CA ALA A 139 24.19 -7.85 -2.78
C ALA A 139 24.76 -9.26 -2.62
N ALA A 140 26.05 -9.36 -2.24
CA ALA A 140 26.61 -10.60 -1.79
C ALA A 140 26.15 -10.94 -0.38
N ALA A 141 26.02 -12.23 -0.06
CA ALA A 141 25.70 -12.69 1.30
C ALA A 141 26.73 -12.15 2.31
N GLY A 142 26.26 -11.70 3.47
CA GLY A 142 27.05 -10.99 4.49
C GLY A 142 27.21 -9.49 4.25
N GLY A 143 26.88 -8.98 3.06
CA GLY A 143 26.91 -7.56 2.72
C GLY A 143 25.69 -6.79 3.25
N SER A 144 25.44 -5.62 2.66
CA SER A 144 24.28 -4.78 3.00
C SER A 144 23.52 -4.35 1.75
N VAL A 145 22.22 -4.12 1.89
CA VAL A 145 21.36 -3.56 0.85
C VAL A 145 20.81 -2.22 1.32
N ASN A 146 20.95 -1.20 0.46
CA ASN A 146 20.38 0.12 0.67
C ASN A 146 19.20 0.32 -0.26
N ILE A 147 18.02 0.48 0.32
CA ILE A 147 16.78 0.81 -0.38
C ILE A 147 16.62 2.34 -0.35
N SER A 148 16.28 2.94 -1.49
CA SER A 148 16.00 4.37 -1.57
C SER A 148 14.72 4.57 -2.37
N CYS A 149 13.67 5.04 -1.70
CA CYS A 149 12.34 5.23 -2.30
C CYS A 149 11.89 6.68 -2.13
N ARG A 150 11.56 7.32 -3.24
CA ARG A 150 10.90 8.62 -3.20
C ARG A 150 9.40 8.45 -2.97
N TYR A 151 8.79 9.47 -2.40
CA TYR A 151 7.34 9.53 -2.21
C TYR A 151 6.82 10.94 -2.51
N PRO A 152 5.53 11.10 -2.89
CA PRO A 152 4.95 12.40 -3.17
C PRO A 152 4.91 13.32 -1.94
N GLN A 153 5.11 14.63 -2.15
CA GLN A 153 5.09 15.67 -1.11
C GLN A 153 3.83 15.62 -0.25
N SER A 154 2.68 15.25 -0.81
CA SER A 154 1.40 15.13 -0.08
C SER A 154 1.46 14.15 1.09
N HIS A 155 2.43 13.22 1.08
CA HIS A 155 2.63 12.21 2.12
C HIS A 155 3.75 12.54 3.11
N SER A 156 4.22 13.79 3.16
CA SER A 156 5.33 14.15 4.07
C SER A 156 5.00 13.88 5.54
N ALA A 157 3.74 14.07 5.95
CA ALA A 157 3.30 13.82 7.32
C ALA A 157 3.00 12.35 7.64
N ASP A 158 2.72 11.56 6.61
CA ASP A 158 2.31 10.16 6.77
C ASP A 158 3.46 9.28 7.30
N VAL A 159 3.10 8.15 7.90
CA VAL A 159 4.04 7.09 8.26
C VAL A 159 4.61 6.48 6.99
N LYS A 160 5.94 6.29 6.93
CA LYS A 160 6.60 5.58 5.82
C LYS A 160 6.91 4.15 6.25
N PHE A 161 6.79 3.23 5.31
CA PHE A 161 7.09 1.83 5.59
C PHE A 161 7.78 1.13 4.41
N VAL A 162 8.44 0.03 4.75
CA VAL A 162 8.86 -0.99 3.80
C VAL A 162 8.25 -2.32 4.23
N CYS A 163 7.54 -2.95 3.34
CA CYS A 163 6.92 -4.26 3.55
C CYS A 163 7.61 -5.33 2.72
N ARG A 164 7.84 -6.50 3.31
CA ARG A 164 8.20 -7.71 2.59
C ARG A 164 6.94 -8.44 2.16
N ARG A 165 6.84 -8.78 0.88
CA ARG A 165 5.72 -9.56 0.34
C ARG A 165 5.90 -11.05 0.64
N SER A 166 4.78 -11.73 0.94
CA SER A 166 4.72 -13.19 1.01
C SER A 166 3.43 -13.68 0.34
N GLY A 167 3.57 -14.40 -0.75
CA GLY A 167 2.41 -14.89 -1.52
C GLY A 167 1.47 -13.76 -1.97
N SER A 168 0.22 -13.81 -1.54
CA SER A 168 -0.81 -12.81 -1.83
C SER A 168 -0.78 -11.61 -0.88
N ASP A 169 -0.08 -11.72 0.25
CA ASP A 169 0.07 -10.62 1.21
C ASP A 169 1.19 -9.68 0.77
N LEU A 170 0.83 -8.42 0.45
CA LEU A 170 1.79 -7.38 0.09
C LEU A 170 2.67 -6.94 1.26
N CYS A 171 2.23 -7.19 2.49
CA CYS A 171 2.84 -6.66 3.70
C CYS A 171 2.90 -7.70 4.83
N ALA A 172 3.48 -8.87 4.55
CA ALA A 172 3.61 -9.94 5.53
C ALA A 172 4.56 -9.57 6.68
N GLU A 173 5.61 -8.80 6.38
CA GLU A 173 6.54 -8.26 7.36
C GLU A 173 6.73 -6.77 7.08
N GLU A 174 6.49 -5.94 8.09
CA GLU A 174 6.56 -4.48 7.98
C GLU A 174 7.63 -3.90 8.89
N THR A 175 8.39 -2.96 8.33
CA THR A 175 9.17 -2.00 9.11
C THR A 175 8.66 -0.61 8.79
N SER A 176 8.40 0.21 9.79
CA SER A 176 7.87 1.56 9.61
C SER A 176 8.66 2.61 10.37
N VAL A 177 8.57 3.86 9.90
CA VAL A 177 9.17 5.03 10.54
C VAL A 177 8.13 6.15 10.62
N LYS A 178 7.95 6.68 11.84
CA LYS A 178 7.00 7.77 12.12
C LYS A 178 7.68 9.11 12.29
N GLU A 179 8.90 9.11 12.83
CA GLU A 179 9.66 10.32 13.13
C GLU A 179 10.61 10.65 11.97
N SER A 180 10.54 11.89 11.50
CA SER A 180 11.49 12.38 10.49
C SER A 180 12.89 12.52 11.09
N ARG A 181 13.91 12.25 10.24
CA ARG A 181 15.34 12.42 10.59
C ARG A 181 15.81 11.58 11.78
N ARG A 182 15.14 10.45 12.00
CA ARG A 182 15.53 9.48 13.01
C ARG A 182 15.45 8.08 12.44
N TRP A 183 16.47 7.27 12.70
CA TRP A 183 16.47 5.86 12.30
C TRP A 183 15.46 5.07 13.16
N SER A 184 14.63 4.28 12.52
CA SER A 184 13.88 3.24 13.22
C SER A 184 14.85 2.10 13.56
N ALA A 185 14.70 1.51 14.74
CA ALA A 185 15.57 0.42 15.21
C ALA A 185 14.82 -0.92 15.32
N GLU A 186 13.72 -1.08 14.60
CA GLU A 186 12.88 -2.27 14.68
C GLU A 186 13.29 -3.31 13.61
N GLY A 187 13.59 -4.54 14.07
CA GLY A 187 13.86 -5.69 13.20
C GLY A 187 15.22 -5.67 12.48
N GLN A 188 15.30 -6.40 11.38
CA GLN A 188 16.52 -6.54 10.56
C GLN A 188 16.73 -5.36 9.60
N MET A 189 15.74 -4.51 9.42
CA MET A 189 15.78 -3.34 8.55
C MET A 189 15.71 -2.06 9.40
N GLN A 190 16.58 -1.11 9.10
CA GLN A 190 16.54 0.24 9.65
C GLN A 190 15.97 1.18 8.60
N LEU A 191 15.04 2.06 8.99
CA LEU A 191 14.43 3.05 8.10
C LEU A 191 14.74 4.47 8.58
N TYR A 192 14.96 5.35 7.62
CA TYR A 192 15.16 6.78 7.83
C TYR A 192 14.29 7.57 6.84
N ASP A 193 13.50 8.51 7.34
CA ASP A 193 12.62 9.38 6.56
C ASP A 193 13.18 10.81 6.49
N ASP A 194 13.63 11.22 5.30
CA ASP A 194 13.98 12.60 5.00
C ASP A 194 12.79 13.31 4.34
N ARG A 195 12.00 14.02 5.14
CA ARG A 195 10.81 14.73 4.66
C ARG A 195 11.11 15.93 3.79
N GLU A 196 12.30 16.53 3.91
CA GLU A 196 12.70 17.65 3.05
C GLU A 196 13.02 17.17 1.64
N GLN A 197 13.62 16.01 1.52
CA GLN A 197 13.95 15.42 0.22
C GLN A 197 12.88 14.44 -0.30
N GLN A 198 11.81 14.18 0.46
CA GLN A 198 10.80 13.16 0.19
C GLN A 198 11.45 11.80 -0.12
N LEU A 199 12.40 11.41 0.71
CA LEU A 199 13.20 10.20 0.53
C LEU A 199 13.11 9.29 1.76
N LEU A 200 12.64 8.08 1.54
CA LEU A 200 12.72 6.97 2.49
C LEU A 200 13.96 6.15 2.19
N THR A 201 14.85 6.00 3.17
CA THR A 201 16.03 5.14 3.08
C THR A 201 15.86 3.94 4.00
N GLY A 202 16.08 2.74 3.47
CA GLY A 202 16.09 1.48 4.22
C GLY A 202 17.43 0.78 4.13
N ILE A 203 17.92 0.23 5.24
CA ILE A 203 19.18 -0.51 5.29
C ILE A 203 18.92 -1.90 5.89
N ILE A 204 19.29 -2.94 5.14
CA ILE A 204 19.38 -4.32 5.62
C ILE A 204 20.85 -4.70 5.68
N SER A 205 21.37 -4.95 6.87
CA SER A 205 22.75 -5.37 7.09
C SER A 205 22.87 -6.89 7.17
N HIS A 206 24.05 -7.43 6.85
CA HIS A 206 24.33 -8.86 6.92
C HIS A 206 23.31 -9.71 6.15
N VAL A 207 23.01 -9.30 4.90
CA VAL A 207 21.99 -9.98 4.09
C VAL A 207 22.33 -11.45 3.84
N THR A 208 21.32 -12.28 3.82
CA THR A 208 21.37 -13.72 3.50
C THR A 208 20.43 -14.03 2.36
N GLN A 209 20.50 -15.24 1.82
CA GLN A 209 19.55 -15.72 0.78
C GLN A 209 18.08 -15.51 1.16
N GLN A 210 17.74 -15.55 2.45
CA GLN A 210 16.38 -15.33 2.94
C GLN A 210 15.88 -13.90 2.71
N HIS A 211 16.78 -12.92 2.52
CA HIS A 211 16.43 -11.55 2.18
C HIS A 211 16.15 -11.34 0.69
N SER A 212 16.40 -12.37 -0.16
CA SER A 212 16.00 -12.35 -1.57
C SER A 212 14.48 -12.46 -1.66
N ALA A 213 13.83 -11.32 -1.90
CA ALA A 213 12.37 -11.21 -1.92
C ALA A 213 11.93 -9.95 -2.67
N GLU A 214 10.62 -9.84 -2.85
CA GLU A 214 9.95 -8.62 -3.26
C GLU A 214 9.58 -7.82 -2.01
N TYR A 215 9.95 -6.55 -2.03
CA TYR A 215 9.60 -5.56 -1.02
C TYR A 215 8.82 -4.43 -1.66
N TRP A 216 8.12 -3.67 -0.83
CA TRP A 216 7.39 -2.50 -1.26
C TRP A 216 7.64 -1.33 -0.32
N CYS A 217 8.03 -0.19 -0.88
CA CYS A 217 7.99 1.08 -0.17
C CYS A 217 6.60 1.68 -0.28
N GLY A 218 6.12 2.25 0.82
CA GLY A 218 4.80 2.84 0.85
C GLY A 218 4.60 3.84 1.97
N VAL A 219 3.38 4.35 2.02
CA VAL A 219 2.91 5.34 2.99
C VAL A 219 1.64 4.85 3.66
N GLN A 220 1.46 5.19 4.92
CA GLN A 220 0.26 4.87 5.68
C GLN A 220 -0.38 6.14 6.20
N SER A 221 -1.66 6.32 5.88
CA SER A 221 -2.46 7.43 6.37
C SER A 221 -2.74 7.31 7.87
N ASP A 222 -3.22 8.39 8.47
CA ASP A 222 -3.69 8.45 9.85
C ASP A 222 -4.87 7.49 10.13
N GLN A 223 -5.67 7.17 9.11
CA GLN A 223 -6.77 6.19 9.18
C GLN A 223 -6.29 4.73 9.06
N GLY A 224 -5.00 4.50 8.89
CA GLY A 224 -4.41 3.17 8.81
C GLY A 224 -4.45 2.51 7.41
N HIS A 225 -4.89 3.24 6.36
CA HIS A 225 -4.82 2.74 4.99
C HIS A 225 -3.40 2.83 4.47
N LYS A 226 -2.97 1.82 3.71
CA LYS A 226 -1.62 1.75 3.15
C LYS A 226 -1.64 1.92 1.64
N SER A 227 -0.69 2.70 1.11
CA SER A 227 -0.47 2.88 -0.32
C SER A 227 0.95 2.48 -0.68
N PHE A 228 1.08 1.50 -1.57
CA PHE A 228 2.35 0.95 -2.05
C PHE A 228 2.76 1.70 -3.32
N ILE A 229 3.96 2.27 -3.31
CA ILE A 229 4.42 3.19 -4.36
C ILE A 229 5.47 2.53 -5.23
N THR A 230 6.57 2.05 -4.63
CA THR A 230 7.72 1.51 -5.33
C THR A 230 7.95 0.05 -4.97
N ARG A 231 7.99 -0.82 -6.00
CA ARG A 231 8.39 -2.22 -5.84
C ARG A 231 9.90 -2.33 -5.78
N VAL A 232 10.43 -3.07 -4.82
CA VAL A 232 11.85 -3.30 -4.63
C VAL A 232 12.14 -4.79 -4.72
N LEU A 233 12.91 -5.21 -5.71
CA LEU A 233 13.35 -6.59 -5.87
C LEU A 233 14.77 -6.71 -5.32
N ILE A 234 14.95 -7.52 -4.27
CA ILE A 234 16.26 -7.79 -3.67
C ILE A 234 16.70 -9.18 -4.06
N ARG A 235 17.93 -9.29 -4.58
CA ARG A 235 18.62 -10.54 -4.88
C ARG A 235 19.92 -10.61 -4.09
N VAL A 236 20.08 -11.64 -3.28
CA VAL A 236 21.31 -11.94 -2.56
C VAL A 236 22.00 -13.12 -3.25
N THR A 237 23.29 -13.00 -3.57
CA THR A 237 24.09 -14.05 -4.21
C THR A 237 25.12 -14.60 -3.23
N ASP A 238 25.44 -15.87 -3.36
CA ASP A 238 26.52 -16.46 -2.58
C ASP A 238 27.89 -15.95 -3.04
N VAL A 239 28.81 -15.79 -2.10
CA VAL A 239 30.18 -15.26 -2.37
C VAL A 239 30.98 -16.17 -3.29
N SER A 240 30.56 -17.42 -3.47
CA SER A 240 31.26 -18.47 -4.25
C SER A 240 31.11 -18.35 -5.78
N GLU A 241 30.19 -17.53 -6.31
CA GLU A 241 29.99 -17.45 -7.77
C GLU A 241 30.83 -16.38 -8.47
N THR A 242 31.66 -15.62 -7.74
CA THR A 242 32.43 -14.50 -8.32
C THR A 242 33.86 -14.85 -8.72
N SER A 243 34.25 -16.12 -8.74
CA SER A 243 35.61 -16.56 -9.14
C SER A 243 35.62 -17.48 -10.37
N SER A 244 35.31 -16.90 -11.52
CA SER A 244 35.82 -17.45 -12.79
C SER A 244 36.47 -16.30 -13.57
N PRO A 245 37.79 -16.25 -13.65
CA PRO A 245 38.46 -15.28 -14.53
C PRO A 245 38.32 -15.78 -15.98
N SER A 246 37.43 -15.18 -16.73
CA SER A 246 37.47 -15.28 -18.20
C SER A 246 38.67 -14.48 -18.68
N SER A 247 39.72 -15.20 -19.02
CA SER A 247 40.87 -14.70 -19.79
C SER A 247 40.38 -14.28 -21.17
N SER A 248 40.39 -13.00 -21.49
CA SER A 248 40.42 -12.49 -22.85
C SER A 248 41.37 -11.32 -22.95
N SER A 249 42.30 -11.47 -23.90
CA SER A 249 43.43 -10.63 -24.25
C SER A 249 43.07 -9.19 -24.65
N PRO A 250 44.03 -8.24 -24.58
CA PRO A 250 43.78 -6.82 -24.80
C PRO A 250 43.82 -6.45 -26.28
N SER A 251 42.91 -5.63 -26.73
CA SER A 251 43.03 -4.79 -27.92
C SER A 251 42.77 -3.34 -27.56
N SER A 252 43.74 -2.52 -27.91
CA SER A 252 43.95 -1.10 -27.60
C SER A 252 43.01 -0.13 -28.38
N PRO A 253 43.18 1.20 -28.21
CA PRO A 253 42.04 2.08 -27.89
C PRO A 253 41.64 2.97 -29.07
N SER A 254 40.43 3.48 -29.03
CA SER A 254 40.11 4.71 -29.77
C SER A 254 39.22 5.61 -28.93
N SER A 255 39.76 6.78 -28.70
CA SER A 255 39.21 7.95 -28.06
C SER A 255 37.97 8.50 -28.79
N SER A 256 36.90 8.77 -28.06
CA SER A 256 36.02 9.89 -28.40
C SER A 256 35.28 10.36 -27.13
N SER A 257 35.59 11.60 -26.80
CA SER A 257 34.94 12.43 -25.79
C SER A 257 33.48 12.70 -26.15
N SER A 258 32.56 12.47 -25.22
CA SER A 258 31.31 13.21 -25.19
C SER A 258 30.81 13.33 -23.75
N SER A 259 30.59 14.57 -23.39
CA SER A 259 30.11 15.09 -22.12
C SER A 259 28.76 14.46 -21.75
N ALA A 260 28.67 13.84 -20.59
CA ALA A 260 27.41 13.41 -20.01
C ALA A 260 26.90 14.52 -19.09
N GLU A 261 25.85 15.20 -19.56
CA GLU A 261 25.02 16.02 -18.71
C GLU A 261 24.24 15.17 -17.73
N SER A 262 24.33 15.57 -16.47
CA SER A 262 23.56 15.02 -15.35
C SER A 262 22.06 15.29 -15.55
N PRO A 263 21.14 14.34 -15.34
CA PRO A 263 19.72 14.63 -15.41
C PRO A 263 19.29 15.44 -14.21
N LEU A 264 18.74 16.60 -14.47
CA LEU A 264 18.10 17.54 -13.58
C LEU A 264 17.09 16.85 -12.64
N GLN A 265 17.28 17.10 -11.35
CA GLN A 265 16.29 16.94 -10.30
C GLN A 265 14.95 17.63 -10.70
N ARG A 266 13.98 16.84 -11.11
CA ARG A 266 12.60 17.33 -11.18
C ARG A 266 11.98 17.20 -9.79
N MET A 267 11.87 18.33 -9.11
CA MET A 267 11.08 18.46 -7.89
C MET A 267 9.63 18.12 -8.20
N CYS A 268 9.04 17.22 -7.42
CA CYS A 268 7.60 16.98 -7.40
C CYS A 268 6.88 18.19 -6.75
N VAL A 269 6.74 19.26 -7.51
CA VAL A 269 5.85 20.37 -7.17
C VAL A 269 4.73 20.35 -8.21
N ARG A 270 3.57 19.82 -7.82
CA ARG A 270 2.22 20.27 -8.19
C ARG A 270 1.15 19.19 -8.00
N ASN A 271 0.14 19.65 -7.32
CA ASN A 271 -1.24 19.22 -7.09
C ASN A 271 -1.43 18.13 -6.06
#